data_feb032fb60e7aef8d3df44834ed5dd76
#
_entry.id   feb032fb60e7aef8d3df44834ed5dd76
#
_cell.length_a   1.000
_cell.length_b   1.000
_cell.length_c   1.000
_cell.angle_alpha   90.00
_cell.angle_beta   90.00
_cell.angle_gamma   90.00
#
_symmetry.space_group_name_H-M   'P 1'
#
loop_
_entity.id
_entity.type
_entity.pdbx_description
1 polymer ?
#
loop_
_entity_poly.entity_id
_entity_poly.type
_entity_poly.pdbx_seq_one_letter_code
_entity_poly.pdbx_strand_id
1 'polypeptide(L)'
;MKLKNKGANVVELIDPSVFKNLPQVTSTISFGPNGPTNDGLYSKIIFGDSLQANTFNFAYINLGTKIMNPELYLNISKIDPLLKKLIDPSTPTIKGQLQNGVIIPSENGKRGLGWLYSVWDQIDFKKYTKYSKLLKDNIIDMSKITKEMAFLDKWLVIPPIYRPYVEDKKRPGLYVEDEITGMYKSIIQAAGSQKGENSFMDKLLDASSKVDIIQARVNKLHIHIINIVGKTAGAQEQQLVGKRQNNVCRLVANADPRIPVDCVATPWFALLGLFDMTVIATIIHSERKEEIFKTLEFPENTTPEDWGRFFDFVYRNVDVFVGTEAGKKKKKLLIEILEEMFEKLPDLRILLKRDPAWTKESFGGLKPVINTTESYVYIVNSQIYVPFGGDSFNTKITGIYINKQNLLKKNIRKMEYSIDLPNKDKVFILKSLDYFLDDK
;
A
#
# COMPACT_ATOMS: atom_id res chain seq x y z
N MET A 1 -11.08 -19.33 -18.93
CA MET A 1 -10.65 -19.74 -17.58
C MET A 1 -11.22 -18.75 -16.57
N LYS A 2 -12.33 -19.06 -15.86
CA LYS A 2 -12.89 -18.18 -14.85
C LYS A 2 -11.87 -18.09 -13.70
N LEU A 3 -11.20 -16.96 -13.54
CA LEU A 3 -10.49 -16.64 -12.31
C LEU A 3 -11.53 -16.66 -11.19
N LYS A 4 -11.54 -17.74 -10.41
CA LYS A 4 -12.20 -17.71 -9.11
C LYS A 4 -11.51 -16.61 -8.33
N ASN A 5 -12.25 -15.56 -8.00
CA ASN A 5 -11.83 -14.57 -7.01
C ASN A 5 -11.60 -15.33 -5.69
N LYS A 6 -10.40 -15.89 -5.52
CA LYS A 6 -9.91 -16.35 -4.24
C LYS A 6 -9.39 -15.10 -3.55
N GLY A 7 -10.12 -14.62 -2.57
CA GLY A 7 -9.43 -13.93 -1.53
C GLY A 7 -9.78 -12.50 -1.18
N ALA A 8 -10.94 -11.99 -1.50
CA ALA A 8 -11.30 -10.68 -0.97
C ALA A 8 -12.16 -10.78 0.27
N ASN A 9 -11.94 -11.45 1.30
CA ASN A 9 -12.64 -11.35 2.61
C ASN A 9 -12.60 -12.67 3.44
N VAL A 10 -11.52 -13.46 3.31
CA VAL A 10 -11.32 -14.58 4.23
C VAL A 10 -10.86 -14.00 5.57
N VAL A 11 -11.60 -14.25 6.63
CA VAL A 11 -11.17 -13.93 7.99
C VAL A 11 -10.08 -14.91 8.38
N GLU A 12 -8.84 -14.44 8.38
CA GLU A 12 -7.68 -15.19 8.86
C GLU A 12 -7.41 -14.81 10.32
N LEU A 13 -7.37 -15.80 11.19
CA LEU A 13 -7.08 -15.61 12.61
C LEU A 13 -5.60 -15.89 12.90
N ILE A 14 -5.05 -15.18 13.87
CA ILE A 14 -3.70 -15.43 14.35
C ILE A 14 -3.64 -16.82 14.98
N ASP A 15 -2.73 -17.66 14.47
CA ASP A 15 -2.45 -18.96 15.09
C ASP A 15 -1.68 -18.76 16.39
N PRO A 16 -2.15 -19.29 17.53
CA PRO A 16 -1.47 -19.20 18.82
C PRO A 16 -0.04 -19.74 18.83
N SER A 17 0.31 -20.62 17.90
CA SER A 17 1.68 -21.14 17.75
C SER A 17 2.72 -20.05 17.50
N VAL A 18 2.31 -18.93 16.89
CA VAL A 18 3.16 -17.74 16.65
C VAL A 18 3.78 -17.20 17.93
N PHE A 19 3.07 -17.30 19.07
CA PHE A 19 3.55 -16.78 20.35
C PHE A 19 4.59 -17.62 21.07
N LYS A 20 4.87 -18.86 20.61
CA LYS A 20 5.72 -19.83 21.33
C LYS A 20 7.14 -19.33 21.57
N ASN A 21 7.72 -18.66 20.57
CA ASN A 21 9.13 -18.24 20.59
C ASN A 21 9.29 -16.74 20.69
N LEU A 22 8.22 -15.98 20.94
CA LEU A 22 8.32 -14.53 21.04
C LEU A 22 8.66 -14.12 22.49
N PRO A 23 9.46 -13.05 22.66
CA PRO A 23 9.70 -12.45 23.97
C PRO A 23 8.47 -11.66 24.45
N GLN A 24 8.34 -11.53 25.78
CA GLN A 24 7.25 -10.80 26.41
C GLN A 24 7.64 -9.37 26.73
N VAL A 25 6.74 -8.42 26.44
CA VAL A 25 6.79 -7.05 26.92
C VAL A 25 5.96 -6.96 28.22
N THR A 26 6.55 -6.40 29.26
CA THR A 26 5.91 -6.31 30.58
C THR A 26 5.77 -4.89 31.11
N SER A 27 6.62 -3.96 30.68
CA SER A 27 6.65 -2.58 31.18
C SER A 27 5.91 -1.60 30.29
N THR A 28 5.24 -0.65 30.93
CA THR A 28 4.69 0.54 30.27
C THR A 28 5.68 1.67 30.13
N ILE A 29 6.83 1.57 30.83
CA ILE A 29 7.92 2.54 30.77
C ILE A 29 8.77 2.22 29.55
N SER A 30 8.76 3.10 28.56
CA SER A 30 9.51 2.89 27.33
C SER A 30 10.95 3.32 27.41
N PHE A 31 11.22 4.41 28.15
CA PHE A 31 12.54 5.04 28.25
C PHE A 31 12.90 5.29 29.70
N GLY A 32 14.16 5.04 30.03
CA GLY A 32 14.82 5.39 31.27
C GLY A 32 15.93 6.43 31.02
N PRO A 33 16.73 6.75 32.06
CA PRO A 33 17.82 7.72 31.95
C PRO A 33 18.87 7.39 30.86
N ASN A 34 19.03 6.10 30.58
CA ASN A 34 20.03 5.58 29.62
C ASN A 34 19.41 5.13 28.29
N GLY A 35 18.23 5.61 27.94
CA GLY A 35 17.50 5.22 26.72
C GLY A 35 16.42 4.17 26.93
N PRO A 36 16.09 3.33 25.94
CA PRO A 36 15.03 2.35 26.02
C PRO A 36 15.20 1.36 27.17
N THR A 37 14.11 1.08 27.91
CA THR A 37 14.12 0.08 29.00
C THR A 37 14.21 -1.35 28.47
N ASN A 38 14.71 -2.28 29.31
CA ASN A 38 14.98 -3.66 28.89
C ASN A 38 13.70 -4.50 28.64
N ASP A 39 12.59 -4.16 29.29
CA ASP A 39 11.33 -4.88 29.27
C ASP A 39 10.16 -4.08 28.68
N GLY A 40 10.46 -2.88 28.18
CA GLY A 40 9.51 -1.95 27.59
C GLY A 40 9.28 -2.14 26.09
N LEU A 41 8.39 -1.29 25.57
CA LEU A 41 7.93 -1.34 24.18
C LEU A 41 9.00 -0.98 23.13
N TYR A 42 10.12 -0.38 23.53
CA TYR A 42 11.27 -0.07 22.66
C TYR A 42 12.54 -0.81 23.07
N SER A 43 12.43 -1.86 23.85
CA SER A 43 13.57 -2.65 24.34
C SER A 43 14.41 -3.19 23.18
N LYS A 44 15.72 -2.89 23.21
CA LYS A 44 16.67 -3.47 22.26
C LYS A 44 16.88 -4.96 22.49
N ILE A 45 16.68 -5.45 23.71
CA ILE A 45 16.80 -6.88 24.06
C ILE A 45 15.64 -7.66 23.42
N ILE A 46 14.44 -7.09 23.44
CA ILE A 46 13.21 -7.72 22.93
C ILE A 46 13.13 -7.64 21.41
N PHE A 47 13.37 -6.44 20.84
CA PHE A 47 13.10 -6.16 19.42
C PHE A 47 14.35 -6.14 18.56
N GLY A 48 15.55 -6.22 19.17
CA GLY A 48 16.83 -6.03 18.48
C GLY A 48 17.23 -4.56 18.34
N ASP A 49 18.45 -4.32 17.85
CA ASP A 49 18.93 -2.97 17.60
C ASP A 49 18.40 -2.49 16.25
N SER A 50 17.72 -1.34 16.23
CA SER A 50 17.14 -0.73 15.02
C SER A 50 18.17 -0.38 13.95
N LEU A 51 19.47 -0.33 14.30
CA LEU A 51 20.57 -0.10 13.36
C LEU A 51 20.96 -1.35 12.56
N GLN A 52 20.56 -2.53 13.00
CA GLN A 52 20.76 -3.77 12.22
C GLN A 52 19.54 -4.01 11.32
N ALA A 53 19.71 -3.72 10.04
CA ALA A 53 18.66 -3.66 9.01
C ALA A 53 17.81 -4.93 8.80
N ASN A 54 18.00 -6.02 9.54
CA ASN A 54 17.35 -7.31 9.31
C ASN A 54 16.63 -7.92 10.52
N THR A 55 16.52 -7.23 11.65
CA THR A 55 15.85 -7.78 12.85
C THR A 55 14.50 -7.11 13.09
N PHE A 56 13.48 -7.61 12.43
CA PHE A 56 12.08 -7.26 12.68
C PHE A 56 11.49 -8.24 13.70
N ASN A 57 11.96 -8.20 14.95
CA ASN A 57 11.45 -9.08 15.97
C ASN A 57 10.10 -8.60 16.47
N PHE A 58 9.14 -9.52 16.47
CA PHE A 58 7.86 -9.32 17.17
C PHE A 58 8.00 -9.70 18.64
N ALA A 59 7.07 -9.23 19.44
CA ALA A 59 6.93 -9.61 20.85
C ALA A 59 5.46 -9.85 21.18
N TYR A 60 5.15 -10.22 22.42
CA TYR A 60 3.76 -10.32 22.87
C TYR A 60 3.54 -9.67 24.22
N ILE A 61 2.29 -9.28 24.47
CA ILE A 61 1.77 -8.88 25.78
C ILE A 61 0.91 -10.04 26.31
N ASN A 62 1.18 -10.49 27.54
CA ASN A 62 0.31 -11.43 28.23
C ASN A 62 -0.90 -10.66 28.76
N LEU A 63 -2.10 -11.04 28.33
CA LEU A 63 -3.35 -10.38 28.70
C LEU A 63 -3.87 -10.82 30.05
N GLY A 64 -3.37 -11.96 30.57
CA GLY A 64 -3.80 -12.55 31.83
C GLY A 64 -5.27 -13.05 31.87
N THR A 65 -5.97 -12.93 30.76
CA THR A 65 -7.34 -13.39 30.55
C THR A 65 -7.57 -13.78 29.11
N LYS A 66 -8.61 -14.55 28.83
CA LYS A 66 -9.01 -14.93 27.49
C LYS A 66 -9.93 -13.87 26.88
N ILE A 67 -9.54 -13.28 25.79
CA ILE A 67 -10.36 -12.38 24.97
C ILE A 67 -10.69 -13.07 23.64
N MET A 68 -11.77 -12.68 22.99
CA MET A 68 -12.05 -13.13 21.63
C MET A 68 -11.09 -12.46 20.66
N ASN A 69 -10.61 -13.22 19.66
CA ASN A 69 -9.79 -12.66 18.58
C ASN A 69 -10.54 -11.48 17.96
N PRO A 70 -9.91 -10.28 17.86
CA PRO A 70 -10.58 -9.06 17.37
C PRO A 70 -11.24 -9.21 16.02
N GLU A 71 -10.59 -9.92 15.08
CA GLU A 71 -11.16 -10.14 13.76
C GLU A 71 -12.46 -10.95 13.82
N LEU A 72 -12.49 -11.98 14.67
CA LEU A 72 -13.70 -12.75 14.90
C LEU A 72 -14.75 -11.92 15.66
N TYR A 73 -14.35 -11.16 16.67
CA TYR A 73 -15.25 -10.28 17.44
C TYR A 73 -15.98 -9.27 16.58
N LEU A 74 -15.29 -8.67 15.62
CA LEU A 74 -15.85 -7.69 14.68
C LEU A 74 -16.80 -8.33 13.66
N ASN A 75 -16.55 -9.58 13.33
CA ASN A 75 -17.30 -10.29 12.27
C ASN A 75 -18.35 -11.27 12.79
N ILE A 76 -18.41 -11.56 14.09
CA ILE A 76 -19.31 -12.57 14.66
C ILE A 76 -20.79 -12.24 14.43
N SER A 77 -21.16 -10.97 14.34
CA SER A 77 -22.51 -10.52 13.98
C SER A 77 -22.97 -10.95 12.60
N LYS A 78 -22.02 -11.28 11.70
CA LYS A 78 -22.31 -11.82 10.37
C LYS A 78 -22.82 -13.26 10.46
N ILE A 79 -22.40 -14.00 11.48
CA ILE A 79 -22.88 -15.37 11.78
C ILE A 79 -24.25 -15.26 12.40
N ASP A 80 -24.34 -14.58 13.56
CA ASP A 80 -25.61 -14.29 14.24
C ASP A 80 -25.50 -12.98 15.04
N PRO A 81 -26.41 -12.02 14.83
CA PRO A 81 -26.49 -10.80 15.63
C PRO A 81 -26.65 -11.03 17.14
N LEU A 82 -27.29 -12.14 17.55
CA LEU A 82 -27.43 -12.50 18.97
C LEU A 82 -26.08 -12.76 19.61
N LEU A 83 -25.18 -13.50 18.93
CA LEU A 83 -23.83 -13.76 19.44
C LEU A 83 -23.10 -12.46 19.74
N LYS A 84 -23.21 -11.45 18.85
CA LYS A 84 -22.61 -10.14 19.07
C LYS A 84 -23.19 -9.43 20.29
N LYS A 85 -24.52 -9.43 20.41
CA LYS A 85 -25.21 -8.80 21.53
C LYS A 85 -24.88 -9.43 22.88
N LEU A 86 -24.65 -10.75 22.94
CA LEU A 86 -24.28 -11.47 24.15
C LEU A 86 -22.91 -11.09 24.70
N ILE A 87 -21.97 -10.72 23.82
CA ILE A 87 -20.63 -10.34 24.24
C ILE A 87 -20.43 -8.81 24.27
N ASP A 88 -21.40 -8.02 23.85
CA ASP A 88 -21.34 -6.56 23.85
C ASP A 88 -21.75 -6.02 25.22
N PRO A 89 -20.85 -5.32 25.94
CA PRO A 89 -21.17 -4.73 27.25
C PRO A 89 -22.32 -3.71 27.20
N SER A 90 -22.57 -3.09 26.05
CA SER A 90 -23.62 -2.08 25.87
C SER A 90 -25.05 -2.67 25.90
N THR A 91 -25.20 -3.99 25.82
CA THR A 91 -26.49 -4.70 25.82
C THR A 91 -26.65 -5.64 27.01
N PRO A 92 -26.62 -5.13 28.27
CA PRO A 92 -26.57 -5.96 29.50
C PRO A 92 -27.79 -6.83 29.72
N THR A 93 -28.94 -6.49 29.17
CA THR A 93 -30.21 -7.21 29.36
C THR A 93 -30.30 -8.48 28.52
N ILE A 94 -29.49 -8.61 27.46
CA ILE A 94 -29.55 -9.76 26.56
C ILE A 94 -28.75 -10.92 27.15
N LYS A 95 -29.43 -12.04 27.39
CA LYS A 95 -28.86 -13.30 27.87
C LYS A 95 -29.21 -14.43 26.90
N GLY A 96 -28.41 -15.48 26.90
CA GLY A 96 -28.63 -16.64 26.05
C GLY A 96 -28.42 -17.96 26.78
N GLN A 97 -29.00 -18.99 26.20
CA GLN A 97 -28.85 -20.38 26.66
C GLN A 97 -28.49 -21.25 25.45
N LEU A 98 -27.59 -22.19 25.69
CA LEU A 98 -27.23 -23.17 24.65
C LEU A 98 -28.29 -24.30 24.64
N GLN A 99 -28.91 -24.51 23.47
CA GLN A 99 -29.85 -25.62 23.25
C GLN A 99 -29.55 -26.30 21.92
N ASN A 100 -29.31 -27.59 21.94
CA ASN A 100 -29.04 -28.40 20.75
C ASN A 100 -27.92 -27.83 19.81
N GLY A 101 -26.86 -27.22 20.41
CA GLY A 101 -25.75 -26.65 19.68
C GLY A 101 -26.00 -25.23 19.17
N VAL A 102 -27.13 -24.62 19.43
CA VAL A 102 -27.44 -23.24 19.05
C VAL A 102 -27.72 -22.41 20.28
N ILE A 103 -27.23 -21.18 20.28
CA ILE A 103 -27.52 -20.22 21.36
C ILE A 103 -28.84 -19.50 21.05
N ILE A 104 -29.78 -19.57 21.94
CA ILE A 104 -31.10 -18.92 21.85
C ILE A 104 -31.25 -17.87 22.96
N PRO A 105 -32.05 -16.82 22.76
CA PRO A 105 -32.37 -15.86 23.82
C PRO A 105 -33.07 -16.55 24.99
N SER A 106 -32.71 -16.20 26.24
CA SER A 106 -33.33 -16.74 27.43
C SER A 106 -33.17 -15.76 28.61
N GLU A 107 -34.22 -15.48 29.33
CA GLU A 107 -34.18 -14.58 30.50
C GLU A 107 -33.30 -15.15 31.61
N ASN A 108 -33.33 -16.47 31.83
CA ASN A 108 -32.50 -17.19 32.79
C ASN A 108 -31.13 -17.60 32.22
N GLY A 109 -30.78 -17.13 31.03
CA GLY A 109 -29.55 -17.44 30.37
C GLY A 109 -28.32 -16.71 30.97
N LYS A 110 -27.17 -16.96 30.36
CA LYS A 110 -25.88 -16.32 30.69
C LYS A 110 -25.41 -15.44 29.56
N ARG A 111 -24.38 -14.62 29.80
CA ARG A 111 -23.80 -13.71 28.83
C ARG A 111 -22.30 -13.51 29.08
N GLY A 112 -21.67 -12.75 28.17
CA GLY A 112 -20.28 -12.33 28.26
C GLY A 112 -19.30 -13.29 27.63
N LEU A 113 -18.09 -12.80 27.42
CA LEU A 113 -17.02 -13.55 26.75
C LEU A 113 -16.63 -14.82 27.50
N GLY A 114 -16.57 -14.76 28.85
CA GLY A 114 -16.23 -15.92 29.66
C GLY A 114 -17.24 -17.06 29.54
N TRP A 115 -18.52 -16.74 29.48
CA TRP A 115 -19.56 -17.75 29.27
C TRP A 115 -19.47 -18.31 27.83
N LEU A 116 -19.32 -17.45 26.83
CA LEU A 116 -19.19 -17.90 25.43
C LEU A 116 -17.96 -18.80 25.26
N TYR A 117 -16.84 -18.48 25.91
CA TYR A 117 -15.66 -19.35 25.94
C TYR A 117 -15.98 -20.73 26.56
N SER A 118 -16.77 -20.79 27.62
CA SER A 118 -17.10 -22.06 28.29
C SER A 118 -17.95 -22.99 27.42
N VAL A 119 -18.83 -22.44 26.58
CA VAL A 119 -19.75 -23.21 25.73
C VAL A 119 -19.29 -23.36 24.28
N TRP A 120 -18.14 -22.77 23.88
CA TRP A 120 -17.69 -22.66 22.51
C TRP A 120 -17.65 -23.98 21.75
N ASP A 121 -17.08 -25.03 22.37
CA ASP A 121 -16.93 -26.34 21.76
C ASP A 121 -18.26 -27.09 21.57
N GLN A 122 -19.32 -26.63 22.22
CA GLN A 122 -20.65 -27.20 22.12
C GLN A 122 -21.52 -26.50 21.08
N ILE A 123 -21.01 -25.43 20.45
CA ILE A 123 -21.74 -24.64 19.44
C ILE A 123 -21.59 -25.33 18.07
N ASP A 124 -22.72 -25.65 17.45
CA ASP A 124 -22.75 -26.14 16.08
C ASP A 124 -23.02 -24.99 15.13
N PHE A 125 -21.95 -24.36 14.64
CA PHE A 125 -22.05 -23.21 13.73
C PHE A 125 -22.77 -23.53 12.41
N LYS A 126 -22.83 -24.82 11.99
CA LYS A 126 -23.53 -25.21 10.77
C LYS A 126 -25.06 -25.03 10.86
N LYS A 127 -25.58 -25.00 12.06
CA LYS A 127 -27.02 -24.78 12.32
C LYS A 127 -27.46 -23.31 12.21
N TYR A 128 -26.52 -22.37 12.15
CA TYR A 128 -26.85 -20.97 11.97
C TYR A 128 -27.19 -20.66 10.51
N THR A 129 -28.37 -20.13 10.24
CA THR A 129 -28.91 -19.92 8.89
C THR A 129 -28.04 -19.02 7.99
N LYS A 130 -27.37 -18.03 8.58
CA LYS A 130 -26.47 -17.12 7.86
C LYS A 130 -25.11 -17.73 7.55
N TYR A 131 -24.70 -18.74 8.32
CA TYR A 131 -23.37 -19.34 8.17
C TYR A 131 -23.16 -20.00 6.80
N SER A 132 -24.19 -20.65 6.24
CA SER A 132 -24.08 -21.27 4.92
C SER A 132 -23.80 -20.26 3.80
N LYS A 133 -24.31 -19.02 3.91
CA LYS A 133 -24.03 -17.94 2.98
C LYS A 133 -22.60 -17.44 3.12
N LEU A 134 -22.13 -17.23 4.36
CA LEU A 134 -20.76 -16.82 4.65
C LEU A 134 -19.72 -17.84 4.19
N LEU A 135 -20.05 -19.12 4.29
CA LEU A 135 -19.22 -20.22 3.80
C LEU A 135 -19.17 -20.22 2.25
N LYS A 136 -20.29 -20.00 1.58
CA LYS A 136 -20.36 -19.89 0.11
C LYS A 136 -19.55 -18.71 -0.42
N ASP A 137 -19.58 -17.60 0.30
CA ASP A 137 -18.81 -16.39 -0.03
C ASP A 137 -17.35 -16.46 0.44
N ASN A 138 -16.92 -17.58 1.05
CA ASN A 138 -15.58 -17.81 1.62
C ASN A 138 -15.15 -16.72 2.63
N ILE A 139 -16.08 -16.14 3.37
CA ILE A 139 -15.80 -15.06 4.32
C ILE A 139 -15.29 -15.63 5.64
N ILE A 140 -15.95 -16.66 6.18
CA ILE A 140 -15.60 -17.31 7.45
C ILE A 140 -15.82 -18.82 7.34
N ASP A 141 -14.79 -19.59 7.63
CA ASP A 141 -14.88 -21.04 7.77
C ASP A 141 -14.64 -21.45 9.22
N MET A 142 -15.71 -21.48 10.01
CA MET A 142 -15.66 -21.83 11.44
C MET A 142 -15.17 -23.25 11.71
N SER A 143 -15.19 -24.14 10.72
CA SER A 143 -14.67 -25.52 10.88
C SER A 143 -13.15 -25.55 11.02
N LYS A 144 -12.46 -24.51 10.59
CA LYS A 144 -11.00 -24.36 10.68
C LYS A 144 -10.56 -23.54 11.89
N ILE A 145 -11.49 -22.96 12.61
CA ILE A 145 -11.22 -22.10 13.77
C ILE A 145 -11.28 -22.92 15.04
N THR A 146 -10.13 -23.21 15.62
CA THR A 146 -10.08 -23.86 16.94
C THR A 146 -10.45 -22.86 18.05
N LYS A 147 -10.79 -23.36 19.23
CA LYS A 147 -11.09 -22.52 20.40
C LYS A 147 -9.92 -21.63 20.79
N GLU A 148 -8.70 -22.14 20.64
CA GLU A 148 -7.46 -21.41 20.92
C GLU A 148 -7.22 -20.27 19.91
N MET A 149 -7.61 -20.44 18.65
CA MET A 149 -7.58 -19.37 17.63
C MET A 149 -8.69 -18.34 17.88
N ALA A 150 -9.85 -18.79 18.33
CA ALA A 150 -10.99 -17.92 18.62
C ALA A 150 -10.78 -17.06 19.86
N PHE A 151 -10.03 -17.57 20.86
CA PHE A 151 -9.80 -16.89 22.15
C PHE A 151 -8.32 -16.86 22.49
N LEU A 152 -7.78 -15.65 22.57
CA LEU A 152 -6.38 -15.39 22.82
C LEU A 152 -6.13 -14.91 24.25
N ASP A 153 -5.03 -15.35 24.86
CA ASP A 153 -4.51 -14.83 26.14
C ASP A 153 -3.26 -13.97 25.96
N LYS A 154 -2.79 -13.85 24.72
CA LYS A 154 -1.63 -13.06 24.34
C LYS A 154 -1.99 -12.17 23.15
N TRP A 155 -1.36 -11.01 23.07
CA TRP A 155 -1.52 -10.11 21.94
C TRP A 155 -0.18 -9.74 21.33
N LEU A 156 -0.11 -9.72 20.00
CA LEU A 156 1.11 -9.45 19.25
C LEU A 156 1.51 -7.97 19.37
N VAL A 157 2.81 -7.73 19.56
CA VAL A 157 3.41 -6.39 19.56
C VAL A 157 4.28 -6.27 18.31
N ILE A 158 3.95 -5.30 17.46
CA ILE A 158 4.71 -5.02 16.25
C ILE A 158 6.06 -4.37 16.59
N PRO A 159 7.10 -4.58 15.77
CA PRO A 159 8.42 -3.97 15.99
C PRO A 159 8.41 -2.45 16.03
N PRO A 160 9.38 -1.82 16.73
CA PRO A 160 9.52 -0.36 16.81
C PRO A 160 9.63 0.37 15.47
N ILE A 161 10.14 -0.29 14.43
CA ILE A 161 10.25 0.29 13.09
C ILE A 161 8.89 0.73 12.52
N TYR A 162 7.79 0.06 12.90
CA TYR A 162 6.42 0.42 12.48
C TYR A 162 5.71 1.38 13.42
N ARG A 163 6.38 1.79 14.50
CA ARG A 163 5.89 2.74 15.50
C ARG A 163 7.08 3.54 16.07
N PRO A 164 7.68 4.41 15.22
CA PRO A 164 8.89 5.14 15.56
C PRO A 164 8.65 6.11 16.70
N TYR A 165 9.73 6.49 17.36
CA TYR A 165 9.76 7.59 18.34
C TYR A 165 10.70 8.69 17.84
N VAL A 166 10.48 9.90 18.33
CA VAL A 166 11.31 11.06 18.01
C VAL A 166 11.74 11.72 19.31
N GLU A 167 13.02 12.01 19.46
CA GLU A 167 13.53 12.79 20.58
C GLU A 167 13.17 14.28 20.39
N ASP A 168 12.64 14.91 21.44
CA ASP A 168 12.31 16.33 21.42
C ASP A 168 13.62 17.16 21.41
N LYS A 169 13.88 17.80 20.28
CA LYS A 169 15.07 18.64 20.11
C LYS A 169 15.22 19.78 21.13
N LYS A 170 14.08 20.22 21.73
CA LYS A 170 14.07 21.29 22.74
C LYS A 170 14.28 20.77 24.16
N ARG A 171 14.04 19.49 24.39
CA ARG A 171 14.11 18.85 25.71
C ARG A 171 14.81 17.50 25.58
N PRO A 172 16.17 17.46 25.56
CA PRO A 172 16.93 16.23 25.46
C PRO A 172 16.50 15.21 26.53
N GLY A 173 16.35 13.94 26.13
CA GLY A 173 15.85 12.86 27.01
C GLY A 173 14.33 12.73 27.06
N LEU A 174 13.58 13.63 26.43
CA LEU A 174 12.14 13.47 26.24
C LEU A 174 11.85 12.89 24.86
N TYR A 175 11.11 11.78 24.83
CA TYR A 175 10.76 11.08 23.60
C TYR A 175 9.27 11.20 23.32
N VAL A 176 8.92 11.59 22.10
CA VAL A 176 7.55 11.58 21.58
C VAL A 176 7.33 10.22 20.93
N GLU A 177 6.40 9.47 21.44
CA GLU A 177 6.07 8.12 21.00
C GLU A 177 4.90 8.12 20.00
N ASP A 178 4.87 7.12 19.14
CA ASP A 178 3.76 6.87 18.22
C ASP A 178 2.45 6.52 18.97
N GLU A 179 1.30 6.85 18.40
CA GLU A 179 -0.03 6.60 18.97
C GLU A 179 -0.26 5.11 19.27
N ILE A 180 0.25 4.21 18.41
CA ILE A 180 0.17 2.76 18.59
C ILE A 180 0.84 2.35 19.92
N THR A 181 1.96 2.98 20.27
CA THR A 181 2.65 2.69 21.54
C THR A 181 1.79 3.06 22.73
N GLY A 182 1.08 4.19 22.69
CA GLY A 182 0.09 4.58 23.70
C GLY A 182 -1.03 3.55 23.86
N MET A 183 -1.49 2.98 22.75
CA MET A 183 -2.51 1.91 22.78
C MET A 183 -1.96 0.63 23.42
N TYR A 184 -0.72 0.21 23.10
CA TYR A 184 -0.08 -0.95 23.76
C TYR A 184 0.10 -0.72 25.26
N LYS A 185 0.57 0.46 25.69
CA LYS A 185 0.67 0.83 27.10
C LYS A 185 -0.66 0.66 27.83
N SER A 186 -1.74 1.12 27.22
CA SER A 186 -3.07 0.97 27.81
C SER A 186 -3.48 -0.49 27.98
N ILE A 187 -3.11 -1.36 27.04
CA ILE A 187 -3.38 -2.82 27.15
C ILE A 187 -2.54 -3.42 28.28
N ILE A 188 -1.23 -3.10 28.36
CA ILE A 188 -0.35 -3.59 29.44
C ILE A 188 -0.88 -3.16 30.80
N GLN A 189 -1.32 -1.90 30.94
CA GLN A 189 -1.92 -1.41 32.18
C GLN A 189 -3.16 -2.21 32.57
N ALA A 190 -4.08 -2.48 31.64
CA ALA A 190 -5.27 -3.27 31.92
C ALA A 190 -4.95 -4.72 32.29
N ALA A 191 -3.95 -5.30 31.63
CA ALA A 191 -3.49 -6.67 31.91
C ALA A 191 -2.70 -6.75 33.24
N GLY A 192 -1.86 -5.77 33.53
CA GLY A 192 -0.96 -5.74 34.70
C GLY A 192 -1.62 -5.50 36.03
N SER A 193 -2.82 -4.92 36.05
CA SER A 193 -3.60 -4.73 37.26
C SER A 193 -4.02 -6.05 37.96
N GLN A 194 -3.55 -7.20 37.45
CA GLN A 194 -3.72 -8.50 38.12
C GLN A 194 -2.63 -8.84 39.16
N LYS A 195 -1.51 -8.12 39.22
CA LYS A 195 -0.37 -8.47 40.08
C LYS A 195 -0.18 -7.58 41.30
N GLY A 196 -1.03 -6.60 41.52
CA GLY A 196 -0.93 -5.69 42.65
C GLY A 196 -2.02 -5.95 43.65
N GLU A 197 -1.66 -6.44 44.83
CA GLU A 197 -2.56 -6.68 45.99
C GLU A 197 -3.18 -5.42 46.55
N ASN A 198 -3.35 -4.31 45.94
CA ASN A 198 -3.97 -3.14 46.57
C ASN A 198 -4.39 -1.99 45.64
N SER A 199 -4.77 -2.25 44.39
CA SER A 199 -5.46 -1.18 43.68
C SER A 199 -6.95 -1.16 44.04
N PHE A 200 -7.43 -0.05 44.61
CA PHE A 200 -8.84 0.20 44.90
C PHE A 200 -9.74 -0.07 43.67
N MET A 201 -9.23 0.14 42.48
CA MET A 201 -9.92 -0.14 41.20
C MET A 201 -10.07 -1.65 40.94
N ASP A 202 -9.10 -2.49 41.35
CA ASP A 202 -9.17 -3.94 41.15
C ASP A 202 -10.24 -4.62 42.01
N LYS A 203 -10.58 -4.01 43.14
CA LYS A 203 -11.67 -4.50 44.04
C LYS A 203 -13.06 -4.08 43.57
N LEU A 204 -13.14 -3.05 42.70
CA LEU A 204 -14.41 -2.51 42.18
C LEU A 204 -14.83 -3.13 40.85
N LEU A 205 -13.90 -3.72 40.08
CA LEU A 205 -14.18 -4.31 38.79
C LEU A 205 -14.37 -5.81 38.90
N ASP A 206 -15.58 -6.29 38.60
CA ASP A 206 -15.83 -7.72 38.36
C ASP A 206 -14.86 -8.24 37.26
N ALA A 207 -14.48 -9.52 37.36
CA ALA A 207 -13.61 -10.17 36.37
C ALA A 207 -14.15 -10.06 34.92
N SER A 208 -15.48 -10.01 34.76
CA SER A 208 -16.14 -9.78 33.48
C SER A 208 -15.87 -8.38 32.93
N SER A 209 -15.93 -7.34 33.75
CA SER A 209 -15.67 -5.95 33.34
C SER A 209 -14.22 -5.74 32.87
N LYS A 210 -13.29 -6.46 33.50
CA LYS A 210 -11.87 -6.41 33.13
C LYS A 210 -11.60 -7.04 31.75
N VAL A 211 -12.21 -8.19 31.46
CA VAL A 211 -12.17 -8.83 30.16
C VAL A 211 -12.71 -7.89 29.08
N ASP A 212 -13.82 -7.23 29.33
CA ASP A 212 -14.46 -6.29 28.42
C ASP A 212 -13.58 -5.07 28.12
N ILE A 213 -12.90 -4.53 29.17
CA ILE A 213 -11.94 -3.42 28.98
C ILE A 213 -10.76 -3.84 28.11
N ILE A 214 -10.15 -5.00 28.39
CA ILE A 214 -9.03 -5.51 27.58
C ILE A 214 -9.49 -5.77 26.15
N GLN A 215 -10.65 -6.41 25.94
CA GLN A 215 -11.23 -6.65 24.63
C GLN A 215 -11.43 -5.34 23.85
N ALA A 216 -12.00 -4.32 24.48
CA ALA A 216 -12.24 -3.02 23.84
C ALA A 216 -10.93 -2.35 23.41
N ARG A 217 -9.89 -2.37 24.26
CA ARG A 217 -8.57 -1.79 23.95
C ARG A 217 -7.87 -2.53 22.82
N VAL A 218 -7.90 -3.86 22.83
CA VAL A 218 -7.31 -4.68 21.76
C VAL A 218 -8.08 -4.49 20.45
N ASN A 219 -9.41 -4.45 20.49
CA ASN A 219 -10.22 -4.15 19.30
C ASN A 219 -9.88 -2.76 18.72
N LYS A 220 -9.74 -1.74 19.58
CA LYS A 220 -9.36 -0.39 19.15
C LYS A 220 -8.01 -0.38 18.44
N LEU A 221 -7.00 -1.03 19.03
CA LEU A 221 -5.67 -1.17 18.43
C LEU A 221 -5.73 -1.91 17.11
N HIS A 222 -6.44 -3.03 17.04
CA HIS A 222 -6.60 -3.83 15.83
C HIS A 222 -7.22 -3.01 14.68
N ILE A 223 -8.33 -2.30 14.95
CA ILE A 223 -8.97 -1.42 13.97
C ILE A 223 -8.02 -0.30 13.54
N HIS A 224 -7.24 0.26 14.47
CA HIS A 224 -6.29 1.32 14.16
C HIS A 224 -5.19 0.83 13.21
N ILE A 225 -4.60 -0.34 13.49
CA ILE A 225 -3.59 -0.96 12.61
C ILE A 225 -4.17 -1.26 11.22
N ILE A 226 -5.38 -1.84 11.14
CA ILE A 226 -6.05 -2.08 9.86
C ILE A 226 -6.25 -0.78 9.09
N ASN A 227 -6.63 0.31 9.75
CA ASN A 227 -6.85 1.60 9.10
C ASN A 227 -5.54 2.24 8.59
N ILE A 228 -4.42 2.04 9.32
CA ILE A 228 -3.09 2.52 8.88
C ILE A 228 -2.59 1.73 7.67
N VAL A 229 -2.82 0.41 7.63
CA VAL A 229 -2.33 -0.45 6.55
C VAL A 229 -3.26 -0.43 5.35
N GLY A 230 -4.55 -0.60 5.60
CA GLY A 230 -5.59 -0.71 4.59
C GLY A 230 -6.39 0.57 4.39
N LYS A 231 -7.45 0.47 3.57
CA LYS A 231 -8.35 1.56 3.16
C LYS A 231 -7.66 2.67 2.34
N THR A 232 -8.49 3.55 1.79
CA THR A 232 -8.08 4.64 0.88
C THR A 232 -7.07 5.61 1.50
N ALA A 233 -7.10 5.77 2.82
CA ALA A 233 -6.14 6.61 3.56
C ALA A 233 -4.94 5.83 4.10
N GLY A 234 -4.89 4.50 3.93
CA GLY A 234 -3.85 3.66 4.47
C GLY A 234 -2.58 3.61 3.63
N ALA A 235 -1.50 3.09 4.22
CA ALA A 235 -0.19 2.97 3.60
C ALA A 235 -0.23 2.18 2.29
N GLN A 236 -1.08 1.16 2.19
CA GLN A 236 -1.19 0.34 0.98
C GLN A 236 -1.67 1.16 -0.22
N GLU A 237 -2.72 1.97 -0.07
CA GLU A 237 -3.23 2.77 -1.19
C GLU A 237 -2.44 4.06 -1.38
N GLN A 238 -2.04 4.76 -0.32
CA GLN A 238 -1.35 6.04 -0.45
C GLN A 238 0.14 5.91 -0.71
N GLN A 239 0.81 4.89 -0.20
CA GLN A 239 2.27 4.77 -0.31
C GLN A 239 2.72 3.73 -1.33
N LEU A 240 1.98 2.64 -1.52
CA LEU A 240 2.32 1.60 -2.50
C LEU A 240 1.64 1.87 -3.84
N VAL A 241 0.32 2.09 -3.86
CA VAL A 241 -0.45 2.31 -5.09
C VAL A 241 -0.39 3.78 -5.51
N GLY A 242 -0.58 4.70 -4.57
CA GLY A 242 -0.57 6.15 -4.79
C GLY A 242 0.81 6.80 -4.66
N LYS A 243 1.90 6.03 -4.65
CA LYS A 243 3.27 6.56 -4.55
C LYS A 243 3.58 7.47 -5.73
N ARG A 244 4.17 8.63 -5.43
CA ARG A 244 4.78 9.47 -6.46
C ARG A 244 5.95 8.70 -7.09
N GLN A 245 5.96 8.64 -8.40
CA GLN A 245 7.01 7.99 -9.18
C GLN A 245 7.87 9.07 -9.84
N ASN A 246 9.15 8.81 -9.95
CA ASN A 246 10.04 9.59 -10.81
C ASN A 246 9.78 9.25 -12.29
N ASN A 247 10.28 10.07 -13.20
CA ASN A 247 10.16 9.85 -14.65
C ASN A 247 8.70 9.76 -15.11
N VAL A 248 7.84 10.59 -14.53
CA VAL A 248 6.41 10.69 -14.86
C VAL A 248 6.06 12.14 -15.10
N CYS A 249 5.35 12.41 -16.18
CA CYS A 249 4.74 13.72 -16.41
C CYS A 249 3.23 13.59 -16.64
N ARG A 250 2.53 14.71 -16.52
CA ARG A 250 1.10 14.81 -16.76
C ARG A 250 0.85 15.86 -17.82
N LEU A 251 0.32 15.44 -18.95
CA LEU A 251 0.06 16.29 -20.11
C LEU A 251 -1.37 16.11 -20.60
N VAL A 252 -1.85 17.07 -21.36
CA VAL A 252 -3.14 16.97 -22.05
C VAL A 252 -2.96 16.06 -23.28
N ALA A 253 -3.94 15.20 -23.55
CA ALA A 253 -3.95 14.34 -24.74
C ALA A 253 -4.60 15.07 -25.91
N ASN A 254 -4.04 14.88 -27.10
CA ASN A 254 -4.66 15.28 -28.35
C ASN A 254 -4.52 14.16 -29.38
N ALA A 255 -5.34 14.19 -30.43
CA ALA A 255 -5.34 13.18 -31.47
C ALA A 255 -4.95 13.79 -32.82
N ASP A 256 -4.06 13.11 -33.53
CA ASP A 256 -3.67 13.46 -34.92
C ASP A 256 -3.52 12.18 -35.76
N PRO A 257 -4.28 12.01 -36.85
CA PRO A 257 -4.20 10.83 -37.70
C PRO A 257 -2.85 10.68 -38.43
N ARG A 258 -2.01 11.70 -38.44
CA ARG A 258 -0.68 11.67 -39.08
C ARG A 258 0.37 10.99 -38.21
N ILE A 259 0.16 10.90 -36.91
CA ILE A 259 1.08 10.19 -36.01
C ILE A 259 0.90 8.68 -36.24
N PRO A 260 1.99 7.89 -36.38
CA PRO A 260 1.89 6.43 -36.47
C PRO A 260 1.18 5.82 -35.25
N VAL A 261 0.46 4.71 -35.44
CA VAL A 261 -0.37 4.08 -34.41
C VAL A 261 0.43 3.62 -33.20
N ASP A 262 1.68 3.20 -33.42
CA ASP A 262 2.62 2.75 -32.39
C ASP A 262 3.45 3.87 -31.76
N CYS A 263 3.18 5.13 -32.11
CA CYS A 263 3.95 6.29 -31.68
C CYS A 263 3.14 7.26 -30.83
N VAL A 264 3.86 8.04 -30.04
CA VAL A 264 3.34 9.20 -29.30
C VAL A 264 4.28 10.39 -29.47
N ALA A 265 3.77 11.49 -30.04
CA ALA A 265 4.52 12.73 -30.10
C ALA A 265 4.47 13.44 -28.74
N THR A 266 5.60 13.48 -28.07
CA THR A 266 5.74 14.03 -26.72
C THR A 266 6.61 15.29 -26.77
N PRO A 267 6.24 16.36 -26.05
CA PRO A 267 7.02 17.59 -26.02
C PRO A 267 8.46 17.34 -25.58
N TRP A 268 9.42 17.96 -26.26
CA TRP A 268 10.86 17.79 -26.05
C TRP A 268 11.26 18.01 -24.58
N PHE A 269 10.69 19.03 -23.92
CA PHE A 269 11.01 19.35 -22.54
C PHE A 269 10.47 18.29 -21.54
N ALA A 270 9.37 17.61 -21.88
CA ALA A 270 8.84 16.53 -21.07
C ALA A 270 9.69 15.24 -21.21
N LEU A 271 10.25 15.01 -22.41
CA LEU A 271 11.13 13.86 -22.65
C LEU A 271 12.41 13.90 -21.81
N LEU A 272 12.93 15.09 -21.51
CA LEU A 272 14.12 15.26 -20.65
C LEU A 272 13.87 14.70 -19.23
N GLY A 273 12.72 15.01 -18.65
CA GLY A 273 12.36 14.50 -17.32
C GLY A 273 11.86 13.05 -17.32
N LEU A 274 11.27 12.59 -18.42
CA LEU A 274 10.84 11.20 -18.57
C LEU A 274 12.02 10.23 -18.68
N PHE A 275 13.11 10.67 -19.31
CA PHE A 275 14.30 9.86 -19.59
C PHE A 275 15.57 10.46 -18.94
N ASP A 276 15.44 11.16 -17.82
CA ASP A 276 16.50 11.94 -17.18
C ASP A 276 17.84 11.18 -17.11
N MET A 277 17.85 10.00 -16.49
CA MET A 277 19.09 9.19 -16.35
C MET A 277 19.65 8.74 -17.70
N THR A 278 18.79 8.48 -18.67
CA THR A 278 19.21 8.06 -20.03
C THR A 278 19.79 9.24 -20.80
N VAL A 279 19.18 10.42 -20.68
CA VAL A 279 19.69 11.68 -21.25
C VAL A 279 21.06 12.02 -20.65
N ILE A 280 21.19 11.95 -19.32
CA ILE A 280 22.46 12.17 -18.61
C ILE A 280 23.55 11.20 -19.12
N ALA A 281 23.21 9.92 -19.21
CA ALA A 281 24.14 8.91 -19.72
C ALA A 281 24.55 9.21 -21.18
N THR A 282 23.62 9.63 -22.03
CA THR A 282 23.90 10.03 -23.41
C THR A 282 24.87 11.21 -23.46
N ILE A 283 24.65 12.23 -22.61
CA ILE A 283 25.54 13.40 -22.51
C ILE A 283 26.96 13.00 -22.05
N ILE A 284 27.05 12.19 -20.99
CA ILE A 284 28.34 11.80 -20.39
C ILE A 284 29.19 10.98 -21.39
N HIS A 285 28.52 10.13 -22.18
CA HIS A 285 29.19 9.27 -23.18
C HIS A 285 29.24 9.87 -24.60
N SER A 286 28.75 11.10 -24.76
CA SER A 286 28.85 11.80 -26.09
C SER A 286 30.25 12.30 -26.32
N GLU A 287 30.72 12.20 -27.58
CA GLU A 287 31.97 12.82 -28.03
C GLU A 287 31.95 14.36 -27.92
N ARG A 288 30.73 14.94 -27.90
CA ARG A 288 30.48 16.39 -27.76
C ARG A 288 30.31 16.84 -26.31
N LYS A 289 30.71 16.05 -25.34
CA LYS A 289 30.47 16.32 -23.91
C LYS A 289 30.91 17.72 -23.48
N GLU A 290 32.14 18.12 -23.85
CA GLU A 290 32.67 19.44 -23.45
C GLU A 290 31.89 20.61 -24.08
N GLU A 291 31.49 20.49 -25.35
CA GLU A 291 30.62 21.46 -26.00
C GLU A 291 29.25 21.59 -25.34
N ILE A 292 28.67 20.44 -24.96
CA ILE A 292 27.36 20.37 -24.27
C ILE A 292 27.46 21.06 -22.90
N PHE A 293 28.45 20.73 -22.07
CA PHE A 293 28.63 21.33 -20.76
C PHE A 293 28.86 22.85 -20.88
N LYS A 294 29.68 23.29 -21.82
CA LYS A 294 29.90 24.72 -22.07
C LYS A 294 28.64 25.44 -22.53
N THR A 295 27.87 24.85 -23.42
CA THR A 295 26.64 25.47 -23.98
C THR A 295 25.51 25.52 -22.91
N LEU A 296 25.38 24.50 -22.09
CA LEU A 296 24.41 24.45 -21.01
C LEU A 296 24.88 25.18 -19.74
N GLU A 297 26.15 25.63 -19.71
CA GLU A 297 26.75 26.33 -18.57
C GLU A 297 26.87 25.47 -17.32
N PHE A 298 27.15 24.17 -17.49
CA PHE A 298 27.39 23.25 -16.39
C PHE A 298 28.87 23.09 -16.06
N PRO A 299 29.24 22.99 -14.77
CA PRO A 299 30.57 22.59 -14.34
C PRO A 299 30.82 21.09 -14.59
N GLU A 300 32.08 20.69 -14.76
CA GLU A 300 32.46 19.31 -15.06
C GLU A 300 32.05 18.30 -13.98
N ASN A 301 31.93 18.73 -12.75
CA ASN A 301 31.54 17.93 -11.59
C ASN A 301 30.02 17.95 -11.30
N THR A 302 29.19 18.28 -12.28
CA THR A 302 27.73 18.31 -12.16
C THR A 302 27.18 16.94 -11.75
N THR A 303 26.40 16.91 -10.67
CA THR A 303 25.78 15.70 -10.15
C THR A 303 24.50 15.32 -10.90
N PRO A 304 24.05 14.06 -10.84
CA PRO A 304 22.74 13.68 -11.39
C PRO A 304 21.56 14.50 -10.81
N GLU A 305 21.67 14.94 -9.55
CA GLU A 305 20.67 15.78 -8.90
C GLU A 305 20.60 17.19 -9.51
N ASP A 306 21.75 17.76 -9.89
CA ASP A 306 21.82 19.06 -10.56
C ASP A 306 21.18 18.98 -11.96
N TRP A 307 21.42 17.89 -12.68
CA TRP A 307 20.77 17.61 -13.95
C TRP A 307 19.25 17.49 -13.79
N GLY A 308 18.79 16.77 -12.77
CA GLY A 308 17.35 16.66 -12.45
C GLY A 308 16.72 18.03 -12.17
N ARG A 309 17.40 18.89 -11.41
CA ARG A 309 16.95 20.28 -11.16
C ARG A 309 16.90 21.11 -12.45
N PHE A 310 17.88 20.93 -13.31
CA PHE A 310 17.89 21.61 -14.60
C PHE A 310 16.73 21.15 -15.50
N PHE A 311 16.47 19.86 -15.61
CA PHE A 311 15.35 19.36 -16.41
C PHE A 311 13.99 19.81 -15.84
N ASP A 312 13.84 19.85 -14.52
CA ASP A 312 12.66 20.43 -13.87
C ASP A 312 12.53 21.93 -14.16
N PHE A 313 13.63 22.68 -14.16
CA PHE A 313 13.65 24.08 -14.56
C PHE A 313 13.24 24.25 -16.03
N VAL A 314 13.76 23.44 -16.95
CA VAL A 314 13.36 23.48 -18.37
C VAL A 314 11.87 23.20 -18.52
N TYR A 315 11.34 22.20 -17.82
CA TYR A 315 9.93 21.84 -17.84
C TYR A 315 9.01 22.98 -17.37
N ARG A 316 9.44 23.72 -16.35
CA ARG A 316 8.65 24.82 -15.78
C ARG A 316 8.80 26.14 -16.50
N ASN A 317 9.88 26.33 -17.26
CA ASN A 317 10.25 27.61 -17.85
C ASN A 317 10.52 27.48 -19.35
N VAL A 318 9.67 26.77 -20.09
CA VAL A 318 9.84 26.53 -21.54
C VAL A 318 9.98 27.85 -22.31
N ASP A 319 9.26 28.90 -21.89
CA ASP A 319 9.27 30.21 -22.50
C ASP A 319 10.67 30.86 -22.54
N VAL A 320 11.52 30.59 -21.54
CA VAL A 320 12.91 31.07 -21.50
C VAL A 320 13.74 30.49 -22.66
N PHE A 321 13.46 29.23 -23.02
CA PHE A 321 14.15 28.50 -24.10
C PHE A 321 13.65 28.88 -25.50
N VAL A 322 12.57 29.61 -25.60
CA VAL A 322 11.98 30.07 -26.87
C VAL A 322 12.18 31.56 -27.07
N GLY A 323 12.11 32.36 -26.01
CA GLY A 323 12.11 33.80 -26.05
C GLY A 323 13.48 34.46 -26.28
N THR A 324 14.58 33.75 -25.98
CA THR A 324 15.94 34.31 -26.07
C THR A 324 16.79 33.54 -27.07
N GLU A 325 17.76 34.20 -27.71
CA GLU A 325 18.68 33.54 -28.66
C GLU A 325 19.55 32.47 -27.95
N ALA A 326 20.01 32.75 -26.73
CA ALA A 326 20.71 31.76 -25.91
C ALA A 326 19.83 30.55 -25.57
N GLY A 327 18.56 30.79 -25.21
CA GLY A 327 17.58 29.74 -24.94
C GLY A 327 17.30 28.87 -26.16
N LYS A 328 17.12 29.46 -27.35
CA LYS A 328 16.94 28.73 -28.63
C LYS A 328 18.12 27.83 -28.92
N LYS A 329 19.34 28.30 -28.68
CA LYS A 329 20.55 27.49 -28.84
C LYS A 329 20.56 26.30 -27.87
N LYS A 330 20.25 26.52 -26.62
CA LYS A 330 20.13 25.45 -25.62
C LYS A 330 19.01 24.47 -26.00
N LYS A 331 17.84 24.95 -26.43
CA LYS A 331 16.72 24.10 -26.89
C LYS A 331 17.16 23.21 -28.06
N LYS A 332 17.82 23.78 -29.09
CA LYS A 332 18.31 23.03 -30.25
C LYS A 332 19.25 21.91 -29.82
N LEU A 333 20.21 22.22 -28.97
CA LEU A 333 21.16 21.23 -28.45
C LEU A 333 20.45 20.10 -27.64
N LEU A 334 19.49 20.43 -26.80
CA LEU A 334 18.72 19.43 -26.05
C LEU A 334 17.90 18.51 -26.96
N ILE A 335 17.34 19.02 -28.04
CA ILE A 335 16.64 18.23 -29.04
C ILE A 335 17.64 17.28 -29.77
N GLU A 336 18.79 17.77 -30.18
CA GLU A 336 19.86 16.94 -30.79
C GLU A 336 20.29 15.79 -29.86
N ILE A 337 20.41 16.05 -28.56
CA ILE A 337 20.74 15.02 -27.56
C ILE A 337 19.62 13.96 -27.46
N LEU A 338 18.35 14.38 -27.50
CA LEU A 338 17.22 13.44 -27.50
C LEU A 338 17.19 12.60 -28.79
N GLU A 339 17.49 13.19 -29.95
CA GLU A 339 17.58 12.47 -31.21
C GLU A 339 18.69 11.43 -31.14
N GLU A 340 19.91 11.82 -30.71
CA GLU A 340 21.03 10.90 -30.49
C GLU A 340 20.68 9.75 -29.56
N MET A 341 19.96 10.04 -28.44
CA MET A 341 19.50 9.04 -27.49
C MET A 341 18.53 8.03 -28.13
N PHE A 342 17.56 8.50 -28.92
CA PHE A 342 16.59 7.62 -29.57
C PHE A 342 17.18 6.80 -30.70
N GLU A 343 18.19 7.32 -31.40
CA GLU A 343 18.97 6.57 -32.41
C GLU A 343 19.76 5.43 -31.74
N LYS A 344 20.41 5.71 -30.61
CA LYS A 344 21.20 4.70 -29.89
C LYS A 344 20.31 3.66 -29.18
N LEU A 345 19.10 4.04 -28.81
CA LEU A 345 18.16 3.23 -28.03
C LEU A 345 16.78 3.12 -28.71
N PRO A 346 16.67 2.42 -29.84
CA PRO A 346 15.42 2.36 -30.62
C PRO A 346 14.28 1.64 -29.91
N ASP A 347 14.59 0.85 -28.87
CA ASP A 347 13.61 0.11 -28.07
C ASP A 347 13.04 0.91 -26.89
N LEU A 348 13.42 2.19 -26.75
CA LEU A 348 12.80 3.08 -25.76
C LEU A 348 11.32 3.27 -26.05
N ARG A 349 10.50 3.18 -24.97
CA ARG A 349 9.04 3.36 -25.06
C ARG A 349 8.55 4.24 -23.93
N ILE A 350 7.41 4.86 -24.16
CA ILE A 350 6.63 5.60 -23.17
C ILE A 350 5.40 4.77 -22.83
N LEU A 351 5.18 4.52 -21.54
CA LEU A 351 3.93 3.96 -21.05
C LEU A 351 2.93 5.10 -20.83
N LEU A 352 1.91 5.15 -21.68
CA LEU A 352 0.78 6.03 -21.49
C LEU A 352 -0.23 5.38 -20.54
N LYS A 353 -0.75 6.17 -19.62
CA LYS A 353 -1.88 5.79 -18.77
C LYS A 353 -2.87 6.94 -18.72
N ARG A 354 -4.13 6.68 -19.07
CA ARG A 354 -5.22 7.64 -18.85
C ARG A 354 -5.90 7.35 -17.52
N ASP A 355 -6.17 8.40 -16.74
CA ASP A 355 -6.96 8.32 -15.52
C ASP A 355 -8.37 8.94 -15.74
N PRO A 356 -9.46 8.30 -15.26
CA PRO A 356 -9.49 7.01 -14.59
C PRO A 356 -9.27 5.83 -15.54
N ALA A 357 -8.44 4.85 -15.12
CA ALA A 357 -8.20 3.63 -15.87
C ALA A 357 -9.32 2.62 -15.60
N TRP A 358 -10.35 2.63 -16.42
CA TRP A 358 -11.51 1.73 -16.31
C TRP A 358 -11.25 0.36 -16.95
N THR A 359 -10.40 0.34 -17.95
CA THR A 359 -10.14 -0.84 -18.78
C THR A 359 -8.65 -0.98 -19.03
N LYS A 360 -8.22 -2.11 -19.56
CA LYS A 360 -6.81 -2.36 -19.90
C LYS A 360 -6.34 -1.50 -21.05
N GLU A 361 -7.25 -1.08 -21.90
CA GLU A 361 -7.02 -0.17 -23.03
C GLU A 361 -6.61 1.23 -22.60
N SER A 362 -6.83 1.58 -21.33
CA SER A 362 -6.36 2.83 -20.73
C SER A 362 -4.83 2.88 -20.53
N PHE A 363 -4.12 1.82 -20.91
CA PHE A 363 -2.66 1.73 -20.88
C PHE A 363 -2.12 1.40 -22.27
N GLY A 364 -1.03 2.04 -22.66
CA GLY A 364 -0.33 1.75 -23.92
C GLY A 364 1.16 2.03 -23.83
N GLY A 365 1.96 1.14 -24.40
CA GLY A 365 3.40 1.32 -24.57
C GLY A 365 3.72 1.80 -25.99
N LEU A 366 4.08 3.06 -26.17
CA LEU A 366 4.25 3.70 -27.47
C LEU A 366 5.69 4.18 -27.67
N LYS A 367 6.13 4.23 -28.94
CA LYS A 367 7.42 4.78 -29.33
C LYS A 367 7.37 6.30 -29.24
N PRO A 368 8.31 6.95 -28.54
CA PRO A 368 8.35 8.41 -28.46
C PRO A 368 8.77 9.03 -29.79
N VAL A 369 8.08 10.09 -30.17
CA VAL A 369 8.47 11.01 -31.24
C VAL A 369 8.63 12.39 -30.62
N ILE A 370 9.70 13.10 -30.95
CA ILE A 370 9.96 14.42 -30.38
C ILE A 370 9.00 15.44 -30.98
N ASN A 371 8.16 16.02 -30.12
CA ASN A 371 7.37 17.20 -30.47
C ASN A 371 8.17 18.44 -30.09
N THR A 372 8.59 19.21 -31.09
CA THR A 372 9.41 20.42 -30.92
C THR A 372 8.63 21.66 -30.57
N THR A 373 7.30 21.57 -30.49
CA THR A 373 6.44 22.68 -30.06
C THR A 373 6.52 22.91 -28.55
N GLU A 374 6.10 24.09 -28.12
CA GLU A 374 6.05 24.51 -26.70
C GLU A 374 4.76 24.09 -25.99
N SER A 375 3.92 23.32 -26.66
CA SER A 375 2.63 22.90 -26.14
C SER A 375 2.78 21.79 -25.12
N TYR A 376 2.12 21.92 -23.96
CA TYR A 376 2.00 20.86 -22.93
C TYR A 376 1.00 19.79 -23.33
N VAL A 377 1.04 19.37 -24.59
CA VAL A 377 0.16 18.38 -25.19
C VAL A 377 0.99 17.27 -25.80
N TYR A 378 0.68 16.02 -25.46
CA TYR A 378 1.16 14.90 -26.24
C TYR A 378 0.13 14.53 -27.31
N ILE A 379 0.59 13.98 -28.43
CA ILE A 379 -0.26 13.69 -29.57
C ILE A 379 -0.14 12.20 -29.89
N VAL A 380 -1.28 11.53 -29.95
CA VAL A 380 -1.39 10.12 -30.36
C VAL A 380 -2.22 9.98 -31.63
N ASN A 381 -2.13 8.82 -32.29
CA ASN A 381 -2.99 8.55 -33.42
C ASN A 381 -4.47 8.53 -32.99
N SER A 382 -5.34 9.05 -33.84
CA SER A 382 -6.79 9.12 -33.57
C SER A 382 -7.42 7.76 -33.31
N GLN A 383 -6.88 6.69 -33.87
CA GLN A 383 -7.36 5.31 -33.67
C GLN A 383 -7.07 4.80 -32.24
N ILE A 384 -5.96 5.25 -31.63
CA ILE A 384 -5.63 4.88 -30.25
C ILE A 384 -6.37 5.78 -29.25
N TYR A 385 -6.63 7.03 -29.63
CA TYR A 385 -7.23 8.03 -28.75
C TYR A 385 -8.60 7.61 -28.21
N VAL A 386 -9.43 6.99 -29.03
CA VAL A 386 -10.76 6.49 -28.64
C VAL A 386 -10.68 5.38 -27.59
N PRO A 387 -9.87 4.33 -27.76
CA PRO A 387 -9.69 3.30 -26.72
C PRO A 387 -9.14 3.85 -25.40
N PHE A 388 -8.31 4.88 -25.47
CA PHE A 388 -7.87 5.61 -24.27
C PHE A 388 -9.01 6.39 -23.59
N GLY A 389 -10.18 6.44 -24.21
CA GLY A 389 -11.40 7.02 -23.62
C GLY A 389 -11.75 8.42 -24.11
N GLY A 390 -11.09 8.91 -25.18
CA GLY A 390 -11.53 10.09 -25.95
C GLY A 390 -11.65 11.41 -25.19
N ASP A 391 -10.99 11.55 -24.05
CA ASP A 391 -11.09 12.74 -23.19
C ASP A 391 -9.74 13.45 -23.12
N SER A 392 -9.70 14.73 -23.42
CA SER A 392 -8.50 15.55 -23.51
C SER A 392 -7.85 15.88 -22.17
N PHE A 393 -8.41 15.41 -21.05
CA PHE A 393 -7.93 15.79 -19.73
C PHE A 393 -7.06 14.73 -19.08
N ASN A 394 -5.88 15.15 -18.60
CA ASN A 394 -5.08 14.51 -17.55
C ASN A 394 -4.59 13.08 -17.79
N THR A 395 -3.77 12.86 -18.82
CA THR A 395 -3.08 11.58 -19.00
C THR A 395 -1.71 11.59 -18.36
N LYS A 396 -1.38 10.54 -17.62
CA LYS A 396 -0.03 10.30 -17.11
C LYS A 396 0.84 9.64 -18.17
N ILE A 397 2.02 10.20 -18.35
CA ILE A 397 3.06 9.63 -19.23
C ILE A 397 4.23 9.20 -18.36
N THR A 398 4.71 8.00 -18.55
CA THR A 398 5.89 7.46 -17.85
C THR A 398 6.91 7.02 -18.88
N GLY A 399 8.14 7.51 -18.78
CA GLY A 399 9.27 7.04 -19.57
C GLY A 399 9.78 5.70 -19.03
N ILE A 400 9.70 4.64 -19.82
CA ILE A 400 10.17 3.30 -19.45
C ILE A 400 11.07 2.76 -20.53
N TYR A 401 12.25 2.27 -20.11
CA TYR A 401 13.08 1.43 -20.96
C TYR A 401 12.50 0.02 -20.99
N ILE A 402 12.01 -0.41 -22.13
CA ILE A 402 11.49 -1.76 -22.35
C ILE A 402 12.57 -2.58 -23.05
N ASN A 403 13.31 -3.38 -22.27
CA ASN A 403 14.14 -4.41 -22.87
C ASN A 403 13.24 -5.56 -23.35
N LYS A 404 13.44 -6.03 -24.59
CA LYS A 404 12.66 -7.10 -25.25
C LYS A 404 12.48 -8.37 -24.41
N GLN A 405 13.35 -8.61 -23.42
CA GLN A 405 13.34 -9.83 -22.59
C GLN A 405 12.57 -9.72 -21.28
N ASN A 406 12.08 -8.54 -20.84
CA ASN A 406 11.58 -8.34 -19.48
C ASN A 406 10.06 -8.18 -19.38
N LEU A 407 9.55 -8.62 -18.26
CA LEU A 407 8.29 -8.46 -17.52
C LEU A 407 7.08 -7.78 -18.20
N LEU A 408 7.30 -6.77 -19.05
CA LEU A 408 6.25 -6.09 -19.82
C LEU A 408 5.62 -6.99 -20.88
N LYS A 409 6.38 -7.94 -21.48
CA LYS A 409 5.83 -8.98 -22.36
C LYS A 409 4.60 -9.66 -21.74
N LYS A 410 4.65 -9.98 -20.46
CA LYS A 410 3.56 -10.66 -19.74
C LYS A 410 2.35 -9.75 -19.52
N ASN A 411 2.56 -8.47 -19.31
CA ASN A 411 1.50 -7.51 -19.06
C ASN A 411 0.87 -6.99 -20.35
N ILE A 412 1.66 -6.77 -21.39
CA ILE A 412 1.18 -6.37 -22.71
C ILE A 412 0.38 -7.49 -23.38
N ARG A 413 0.84 -8.75 -23.33
CA ARG A 413 0.05 -9.91 -23.81
C ARG A 413 -1.31 -10.05 -23.11
N LYS A 414 -1.46 -9.57 -21.87
CA LYS A 414 -2.75 -9.54 -21.19
C LYS A 414 -3.65 -8.40 -21.66
N MET A 415 -3.10 -7.37 -22.29
CA MET A 415 -3.85 -6.26 -22.88
C MET A 415 -4.47 -6.61 -24.24
N GLU A 416 -3.88 -7.56 -25.00
CA GLU A 416 -4.31 -7.95 -26.33
C GLU A 416 -5.77 -8.37 -26.46
N TYR A 417 -6.38 -8.88 -25.39
CA TYR A 417 -7.70 -9.52 -25.43
C TYR A 417 -8.87 -8.63 -25.02
N SER A 418 -8.63 -7.35 -24.80
CA SER A 418 -9.65 -6.51 -24.18
C SER A 418 -10.07 -5.30 -25.01
N ILE A 419 -9.48 -5.11 -26.19
CA ILE A 419 -9.80 -3.96 -27.03
C ILE A 419 -11.07 -4.23 -27.82
N ASP A 420 -12.14 -3.53 -27.49
CA ASP A 420 -13.44 -3.67 -28.17
C ASP A 420 -13.57 -2.65 -29.31
N LEU A 421 -12.76 -2.86 -30.34
CA LEU A 421 -12.71 -2.05 -31.57
C LEU A 421 -13.23 -2.82 -32.77
N PRO A 422 -13.66 -2.14 -33.84
CA PRO A 422 -13.90 -2.76 -35.15
C PRO A 422 -12.71 -3.59 -35.60
N ASN A 423 -12.97 -4.72 -36.28
CA ASN A 423 -11.94 -5.72 -36.59
C ASN A 423 -10.68 -5.17 -37.29
N LYS A 424 -10.81 -4.12 -38.11
CA LYS A 424 -9.67 -3.48 -38.79
C LYS A 424 -8.74 -2.78 -37.79
N ASP A 425 -9.29 -2.09 -36.83
CA ASP A 425 -8.54 -1.32 -35.85
C ASP A 425 -7.91 -2.23 -34.78
N LYS A 426 -8.60 -3.32 -34.43
CA LYS A 426 -8.02 -4.39 -33.57
C LYS A 426 -6.75 -4.97 -34.18
N VAL A 427 -6.76 -5.27 -35.47
CA VAL A 427 -5.58 -5.82 -36.18
C VAL A 427 -4.43 -4.84 -36.16
N PHE A 428 -4.70 -3.54 -36.27
CA PHE A 428 -3.65 -2.50 -36.28
C PHE A 428 -2.99 -2.34 -34.93
N ILE A 429 -3.79 -2.29 -33.85
CA ILE A 429 -3.29 -2.16 -32.49
C ILE A 429 -2.57 -3.43 -32.05
N LEU A 430 -3.08 -4.61 -32.39
CA LEU A 430 -2.42 -5.88 -32.11
C LEU A 430 -1.08 -5.99 -32.83
N LYS A 431 -0.97 -5.55 -34.09
CA LYS A 431 0.32 -5.50 -34.81
C LYS A 431 1.31 -4.53 -34.15
N SER A 432 0.84 -3.39 -33.68
CA SER A 432 1.67 -2.45 -32.93
C SER A 432 2.18 -3.05 -31.64
N LEU A 433 1.34 -3.82 -30.92
CA LEU A 433 1.72 -4.53 -29.70
C LEU A 433 2.62 -5.73 -29.98
N ASP A 434 2.38 -6.47 -31.07
CA ASP A 434 3.23 -7.59 -31.50
C ASP A 434 4.66 -7.14 -31.84
N TYR A 435 4.82 -5.91 -32.34
CA TYR A 435 6.14 -5.31 -32.56
C TYR A 435 6.97 -5.22 -31.28
N PHE A 436 6.32 -5.06 -30.12
CA PHE A 436 6.97 -5.10 -28.81
C PHE A 436 7.20 -6.51 -28.27
N LEU A 437 6.52 -7.50 -28.83
CA LEU A 437 6.48 -8.86 -28.32
C LEU A 437 7.30 -9.83 -29.16
N ASP A 438 7.58 -9.49 -30.42
CA ASP A 438 8.34 -10.32 -31.33
C ASP A 438 9.82 -10.37 -30.95
N ASP A 439 10.33 -11.59 -30.84
CA ASP A 439 11.72 -11.94 -30.55
C ASP A 439 12.57 -12.03 -31.83
N LYS A 440 12.33 -11.18 -32.81
CA LYS A 440 13.14 -11.14 -34.02
C LYS A 440 14.35 -10.24 -33.85
#